data_925140f4c639cf5d9722629b88f366c6
#
_entry.id   925140f4c639cf5d9722629b88f366c6
#
_cell.length_a   1.000
_cell.length_b   1.000
_cell.length_c   1.000
_cell.angle_alpha   90.00
_cell.angle_beta   90.00
_cell.angle_gamma   90.00
#
_symmetry.space_group_name_H-M   'P 1'
#
loop_
_entity.id
_entity.type
_entity.pdbx_description
1 polymer ?
#
loop_
_entity_poly.entity_id
_entity_poly.type
_entity_poly.pdbx_seq_one_letter_code
_entity_poly.pdbx_strand_id
1 'polypeptide(L)'
;KKFPTYPDGFPQEVIEEFEQKTGRKVLCNKPYSGTDVIRDFGKEHVETGDLIVYTSADSVFQIAAHEDVVSPEKLYEYCRIAREILQGEHGVARVIARPFEGEWPYQRTSRRHDFSLEPTGPTMLDRLKENGFDVLSIGKIYDIFAHRGMTEFEFTTCNADGIQKTIEATSKDFNGLCF
;
A
#
# COMPACT_ATOMS: atom_id res chain seq x y z
N LYS A 1 -11.06 3.71 14.71
CA LYS A 1 -11.92 2.96 13.77
C LYS A 1 -11.23 1.64 13.41
N LYS A 2 -11.96 0.51 13.49
CA LYS A 2 -11.46 -0.77 13.00
C LYS A 2 -11.60 -0.82 11.48
N PHE A 3 -10.54 -1.13 10.76
CA PHE A 3 -10.60 -1.34 9.32
C PHE A 3 -11.32 -2.66 8.98
N PRO A 4 -12.07 -2.74 7.88
CA PRO A 4 -12.67 -3.99 7.42
C PRO A 4 -11.58 -4.98 7.00
N THR A 5 -11.84 -6.28 7.19
CA THR A 5 -11.00 -7.37 6.72
C THR A 5 -11.83 -8.35 5.89
N TYR A 6 -11.23 -8.99 4.92
CA TYR A 6 -11.91 -9.84 3.94
C TYR A 6 -11.27 -11.24 3.90
N PRO A 7 -11.57 -12.10 4.90
CA PRO A 7 -10.96 -13.42 5.01
C PRO A 7 -11.29 -14.36 3.84
N ASP A 8 -12.38 -14.09 3.12
CA ASP A 8 -12.84 -14.89 1.97
C ASP A 8 -12.63 -14.18 0.62
N GLY A 9 -11.93 -13.04 0.63
CA GLY A 9 -11.78 -12.14 -0.52
C GLY A 9 -12.79 -10.99 -0.48
N PHE A 10 -12.59 -10.01 -1.38
CA PHE A 10 -13.47 -8.84 -1.48
C PHE A 10 -14.83 -9.20 -2.04
N PRO A 11 -15.91 -8.48 -1.61
CA PRO A 11 -17.27 -8.67 -2.15
C PRO A 11 -17.31 -8.51 -3.66
N GLN A 12 -18.26 -9.22 -4.28
CA GLN A 12 -18.39 -9.26 -5.74
C GLN A 12 -18.65 -7.88 -6.33
N GLU A 13 -19.43 -7.03 -5.67
CA GLU A 13 -19.72 -5.67 -6.11
C GLU A 13 -18.46 -4.79 -6.18
N VAL A 14 -17.51 -4.96 -5.26
CA VAL A 14 -16.21 -4.25 -5.26
C VAL A 14 -15.36 -4.69 -6.44
N ILE A 15 -15.30 -5.99 -6.70
CA ILE A 15 -14.52 -6.56 -7.79
C ILE A 15 -15.12 -6.15 -9.15
N GLU A 16 -16.44 -6.23 -9.32
CA GLU A 16 -17.12 -5.84 -10.57
C GLU A 16 -16.93 -4.35 -10.89
N GLU A 17 -17.04 -3.48 -9.89
CA GLU A 17 -16.78 -2.05 -10.08
C GLU A 17 -15.34 -1.80 -10.48
N PHE A 18 -14.39 -2.49 -9.84
CA PHE A 18 -12.98 -2.39 -10.17
C PHE A 18 -12.68 -2.88 -11.59
N GLU A 19 -13.22 -4.05 -11.99
CA GLU A 19 -13.09 -4.57 -13.35
C GLU A 19 -13.69 -3.61 -14.39
N GLN A 20 -14.86 -3.04 -14.12
CA GLN A 20 -15.52 -2.09 -15.01
C GLN A 20 -14.68 -0.82 -15.22
N LYS A 21 -14.14 -0.27 -14.14
CA LYS A 21 -13.34 0.97 -14.19
C LYS A 21 -11.95 0.78 -14.80
N THR A 22 -11.34 -0.40 -14.60
CA THR A 22 -10.00 -0.70 -15.13
C THR A 22 -10.02 -1.31 -16.52
N GLY A 23 -11.14 -1.90 -16.94
CA GLY A 23 -11.27 -2.66 -18.16
C GLY A 23 -10.51 -4.00 -18.15
N ARG A 24 -10.13 -4.50 -16.97
CA ARG A 24 -9.39 -5.75 -16.79
C ARG A 24 -10.08 -6.65 -15.79
N LYS A 25 -10.02 -7.96 -16.03
CA LYS A 25 -10.54 -8.97 -15.08
C LYS A 25 -9.60 -9.14 -13.90
N VAL A 26 -10.14 -9.72 -12.83
CA VAL A 26 -9.44 -9.99 -11.58
C VAL A 26 -9.15 -11.48 -11.44
N LEU A 27 -7.89 -11.80 -11.18
CA LEU A 27 -7.43 -13.13 -10.79
C LEU A 27 -7.27 -13.18 -9.27
N CYS A 28 -7.47 -14.38 -8.68
CA CYS A 28 -7.28 -14.73 -7.28
C CYS A 28 -8.40 -14.23 -6.35
N ASN A 29 -8.44 -12.95 -5.99
CA ASN A 29 -9.37 -12.37 -4.99
C ASN A 29 -9.47 -13.19 -3.69
N LYS A 30 -8.34 -13.54 -3.08
CA LYS A 30 -8.24 -14.36 -1.86
C LYS A 30 -7.14 -13.83 -0.94
N PRO A 31 -7.14 -14.22 0.35
CA PRO A 31 -5.95 -14.07 1.19
C PRO A 31 -4.80 -14.90 0.61
N TYR A 32 -3.66 -14.27 0.40
CA TYR A 32 -2.50 -14.92 -0.21
C TYR A 32 -1.17 -14.33 0.28
N SER A 33 -0.12 -15.16 0.30
CA SER A 33 1.26 -14.68 0.40
C SER A 33 1.66 -13.99 -0.91
N GLY A 34 2.29 -12.83 -0.81
CA GLY A 34 2.64 -12.07 -2.02
C GLY A 34 3.75 -12.71 -2.87
N THR A 35 4.52 -13.68 -2.38
CA THR A 35 5.46 -14.50 -3.17
C THR A 35 4.73 -15.65 -3.86
N ASP A 36 3.84 -16.32 -3.14
CA ASP A 36 3.11 -17.46 -3.69
C ASP A 36 2.10 -17.01 -4.75
N VAL A 37 1.44 -15.86 -4.57
CA VAL A 37 0.46 -15.36 -5.54
C VAL A 37 1.06 -15.09 -6.92
N ILE A 38 2.26 -14.53 -7.00
CA ILE A 38 2.93 -14.32 -8.30
C ILE A 38 3.45 -15.62 -8.90
N ARG A 39 3.86 -16.60 -8.08
CA ARG A 39 4.23 -17.93 -8.54
C ARG A 39 3.01 -18.65 -9.17
N ASP A 40 1.86 -18.59 -8.50
CA ASP A 40 0.70 -19.40 -8.85
C ASP A 40 -0.16 -18.74 -9.94
N PHE A 41 -0.28 -17.42 -9.96
CA PHE A 41 -1.11 -16.65 -10.93
C PHE A 41 -0.30 -15.82 -11.95
N GLY A 42 1.02 -15.71 -11.78
CA GLY A 42 1.83 -14.84 -12.64
C GLY A 42 1.83 -15.22 -14.11
N LYS A 43 1.83 -16.53 -14.43
CA LYS A 43 1.75 -16.98 -15.82
C LYS A 43 0.41 -16.62 -16.48
N GLU A 44 -0.70 -16.88 -15.80
CA GLU A 44 -2.03 -16.52 -16.26
C GLU A 44 -2.16 -15.01 -16.47
N HIS A 45 -1.65 -14.20 -15.52
CA HIS A 45 -1.58 -12.74 -15.67
C HIS A 45 -0.81 -12.31 -16.94
N VAL A 46 0.36 -12.90 -17.20
CA VAL A 46 1.17 -12.56 -18.38
C VAL A 46 0.45 -12.94 -19.68
N GLU A 47 -0.27 -14.06 -19.70
CA GLU A 47 -1.01 -14.55 -20.86
C GLU A 47 -2.29 -13.75 -21.15
N THR A 48 -3.05 -13.39 -20.10
CA THR A 48 -4.39 -12.77 -20.24
C THR A 48 -4.36 -11.25 -20.07
N GLY A 49 -3.43 -10.72 -19.32
CA GLY A 49 -3.41 -9.33 -18.88
C GLY A 49 -4.34 -9.03 -17.70
N ASP A 50 -4.99 -10.03 -17.11
CA ASP A 50 -5.89 -9.89 -15.97
C ASP A 50 -5.10 -9.57 -14.70
N LEU A 51 -5.65 -8.74 -13.80
CA LEU A 51 -4.93 -8.23 -12.63
C LEU A 51 -4.99 -9.21 -11.46
N ILE A 52 -3.84 -9.50 -10.85
CA ILE A 52 -3.80 -10.34 -9.65
C ILE A 52 -4.19 -9.49 -8.43
N VAL A 53 -5.40 -9.70 -7.90
CA VAL A 53 -5.86 -9.05 -6.66
C VAL A 53 -5.84 -10.04 -5.50
N TYR A 54 -5.29 -9.61 -4.37
CA TYR A 54 -5.22 -10.44 -3.17
C TYR A 54 -5.21 -9.59 -1.90
N THR A 55 -5.49 -10.20 -0.77
CA THR A 55 -5.53 -9.54 0.53
C THR A 55 -4.65 -10.25 1.56
N SER A 56 -4.59 -9.72 2.75
CA SER A 56 -3.96 -10.28 3.95
C SER A 56 -4.71 -9.83 5.21
N ALA A 57 -4.34 -10.37 6.37
CA ALA A 57 -5.05 -10.13 7.63
C ALA A 57 -5.03 -8.67 8.10
N ASP A 58 -4.16 -7.84 7.54
CA ASP A 58 -3.94 -6.44 7.93
C ASP A 58 -4.75 -5.41 7.12
N SER A 59 -5.89 -5.82 6.57
CA SER A 59 -6.83 -4.94 5.85
C SER A 59 -6.19 -4.20 4.67
N VAL A 60 -5.78 -4.94 3.66
CA VAL A 60 -5.14 -4.39 2.45
C VAL A 60 -5.79 -4.94 1.18
N PHE A 61 -5.83 -4.12 0.13
CA PHE A 61 -6.13 -4.50 -1.25
C PHE A 61 -4.84 -4.42 -2.04
N GLN A 62 -4.31 -5.55 -2.48
CA GLN A 62 -3.03 -5.60 -3.19
C GLN A 62 -3.25 -5.99 -4.65
N ILE A 63 -2.58 -5.28 -5.56
CA ILE A 63 -2.62 -5.56 -7.00
C ILE A 63 -1.20 -5.92 -7.44
N ALA A 64 -0.99 -7.17 -7.84
CA ALA A 64 0.26 -7.58 -8.47
C ALA A 64 0.13 -7.63 -9.98
N ALA A 65 1.14 -7.12 -10.69
CA ALA A 65 1.22 -7.14 -12.13
C ALA A 65 2.66 -7.19 -12.62
N HIS A 66 2.89 -7.89 -13.73
CA HIS A 66 4.18 -7.92 -14.43
C HIS A 66 4.41 -6.61 -15.16
N GLU A 67 5.60 -6.03 -15.05
CA GLU A 67 5.89 -4.70 -15.57
C GLU A 67 5.83 -4.58 -17.10
N ASP A 68 6.09 -5.67 -17.82
CA ASP A 68 5.94 -5.71 -19.29
C ASP A 68 4.47 -5.82 -19.75
N VAL A 69 3.54 -6.20 -18.85
CA VAL A 69 2.10 -6.32 -19.14
C VAL A 69 1.34 -5.08 -18.69
N VAL A 70 1.70 -4.56 -17.52
CA VAL A 70 1.15 -3.35 -16.93
C VAL A 70 2.30 -2.53 -16.36
N SER A 71 2.61 -1.40 -17.00
CA SER A 71 3.70 -0.54 -16.50
C SER A 71 3.44 -0.10 -15.04
N PRO A 72 4.48 0.19 -14.26
CA PRO A 72 4.32 0.68 -12.89
C PRO A 72 3.39 1.88 -12.78
N GLU A 73 3.46 2.84 -13.71
CA GLU A 73 2.60 4.03 -13.73
C GLU A 73 1.13 3.64 -13.93
N LYS A 74 0.85 2.69 -14.84
CA LYS A 74 -0.50 2.19 -15.08
C LYS A 74 -1.02 1.38 -13.90
N LEU A 75 -0.16 0.62 -13.23
CA LEU A 75 -0.51 -0.09 -12.00
C LEU A 75 -0.87 0.90 -10.88
N TYR A 76 -0.15 2.01 -10.76
CA TYR A 76 -0.48 3.07 -9.80
C TYR A 76 -1.83 3.74 -10.12
N GLU A 77 -2.16 3.92 -11.39
CA GLU A 77 -3.48 4.41 -11.81
C GLU A 77 -4.59 3.44 -11.34
N TYR A 78 -4.42 2.14 -11.56
CA TYR A 78 -5.36 1.12 -11.08
C TYR A 78 -5.48 1.11 -9.55
N CYS A 79 -4.38 1.33 -8.83
CA CYS A 79 -4.43 1.46 -7.38
C CYS A 79 -5.19 2.71 -6.92
N ARG A 80 -5.11 3.84 -7.63
CA ARG A 80 -5.93 5.02 -7.34
C ARG A 80 -7.42 4.75 -7.57
N ILE A 81 -7.77 4.08 -8.67
CA ILE A 81 -9.14 3.64 -8.93
C ILE A 81 -9.65 2.74 -7.79
N ALA A 82 -8.86 1.75 -7.37
CA ALA A 82 -9.20 0.91 -6.24
C ALA A 82 -9.35 1.72 -4.94
N ARG A 83 -8.49 2.73 -4.70
CA ARG A 83 -8.58 3.60 -3.52
C ARG A 83 -9.86 4.42 -3.50
N GLU A 84 -10.36 4.85 -4.65
CA GLU A 84 -11.64 5.57 -4.78
C GLU A 84 -12.85 4.66 -4.49
N ILE A 85 -12.82 3.42 -4.95
CA ILE A 85 -13.87 2.42 -4.69
C ILE A 85 -13.89 2.02 -3.20
N LEU A 86 -12.72 1.77 -2.63
CA LEU A 86 -12.53 1.25 -1.27
C LEU A 86 -12.62 2.35 -0.20
N GLN A 87 -13.77 3.00 -0.11
CA GLN A 87 -14.12 4.02 0.87
C GLN A 87 -15.25 3.55 1.80
N GLY A 88 -15.59 4.33 2.80
CA GLY A 88 -16.72 4.08 3.69
C GLY A 88 -16.63 2.73 4.40
N GLU A 89 -17.58 1.84 4.14
CA GLU A 89 -17.63 0.50 4.73
C GLU A 89 -16.54 -0.42 4.20
N HIS A 90 -16.13 -0.25 2.92
CA HIS A 90 -15.04 -0.99 2.29
C HIS A 90 -13.67 -0.29 2.44
N GLY A 91 -13.57 0.69 3.31
CA GLY A 91 -12.36 1.48 3.51
C GLY A 91 -11.22 0.68 4.15
N VAL A 92 -10.51 -0.15 3.36
CA VAL A 92 -9.30 -0.84 3.81
C VAL A 92 -8.17 0.14 4.11
N ALA A 93 -7.27 -0.25 5.01
CA ALA A 93 -6.17 0.61 5.45
C ALA A 93 -5.27 1.05 4.29
N ARG A 94 -4.96 0.16 3.36
CA ARG A 94 -4.07 0.45 2.22
C ARG A 94 -4.52 -0.28 0.96
N VAL A 95 -4.33 0.39 -0.18
CA VAL A 95 -4.23 -0.24 -1.51
C VAL A 95 -2.75 -0.27 -1.87
N ILE A 96 -2.23 -1.41 -2.36
CA ILE A 96 -0.79 -1.60 -2.56
C ILE A 96 -0.52 -2.07 -3.99
N ALA A 97 0.30 -1.31 -4.70
CA ALA A 97 0.90 -1.75 -5.96
C ALA A 97 2.06 -2.72 -5.68
N ARG A 98 2.05 -3.88 -6.31
CA ARG A 98 3.05 -4.95 -6.19
C ARG A 98 3.59 -5.35 -7.56
N PRO A 99 4.38 -4.51 -8.22
CA PRO A 99 4.97 -4.87 -9.51
C PRO A 99 5.97 -6.02 -9.36
N PHE A 100 6.04 -6.85 -10.39
CA PHE A 100 7.01 -7.93 -10.52
C PHE A 100 7.54 -8.02 -11.96
N GLU A 101 8.67 -8.70 -12.15
CA GLU A 101 9.38 -8.77 -13.42
C GLU A 101 10.05 -10.13 -13.65
N GLY A 102 10.65 -10.29 -14.81
CA GLY A 102 11.47 -11.42 -15.22
C GLY A 102 10.67 -12.58 -15.79
N GLU A 103 11.38 -13.71 -16.01
CA GLU A 103 10.75 -14.97 -16.38
C GLU A 103 10.47 -15.81 -15.14
N TRP A 104 9.60 -16.81 -15.27
CA TRP A 104 9.30 -17.71 -14.17
C TRP A 104 10.56 -18.44 -13.65
N PRO A 105 10.85 -18.41 -12.36
CA PRO A 105 10.09 -17.82 -11.25
C PRO A 105 10.26 -16.29 -11.16
N TYR A 106 9.13 -15.58 -11.21
CA TYR A 106 9.09 -14.12 -11.20
C TYR A 106 9.64 -13.51 -9.91
N GLN A 107 10.14 -12.28 -10.01
CA GLN A 107 10.70 -11.53 -8.88
C GLN A 107 9.95 -10.21 -8.66
N ARG A 108 9.71 -9.86 -7.41
CA ARG A 108 9.15 -8.55 -7.05
C ARG A 108 10.18 -7.45 -7.29
N THR A 109 9.71 -6.31 -7.78
CA THR A 109 10.55 -5.13 -7.94
C THR A 109 10.48 -4.21 -6.72
N SER A 110 11.39 -3.26 -6.64
CA SER A 110 11.40 -2.22 -5.61
C SER A 110 10.33 -1.13 -5.82
N ARG A 111 9.62 -1.15 -6.95
CA ARG A 111 8.58 -0.18 -7.32
C ARG A 111 7.22 -0.43 -6.65
N ARG A 112 7.23 -1.09 -5.49
CA ARG A 112 6.06 -1.16 -4.61
C ARG A 112 5.64 0.24 -4.18
N HIS A 113 4.33 0.50 -4.17
CA HIS A 113 3.78 1.75 -3.68
C HIS A 113 2.48 1.53 -2.91
N ASP A 114 2.34 2.22 -1.76
CA ASP A 114 1.17 2.12 -0.88
C ASP A 114 0.29 3.36 -1.03
N PHE A 115 -1.01 3.14 -1.21
CA PHE A 115 -2.06 4.18 -1.23
C PHE A 115 -2.90 4.03 0.03
N SER A 116 -2.50 4.71 1.08
CA SER A 116 -3.15 4.63 2.39
C SER A 116 -4.47 5.39 2.42
N LEU A 117 -5.42 4.89 3.22
CA LEU A 117 -6.61 5.65 3.56
C LEU A 117 -6.21 6.76 4.53
N GLU A 118 -6.59 7.98 4.21
CA GLU A 118 -6.35 9.10 5.11
C GLU A 118 -7.04 8.90 6.47
N PRO A 119 -6.42 9.39 7.56
CA PRO A 119 -7.09 9.45 8.86
C PRO A 119 -8.43 10.16 8.77
N THR A 120 -9.46 9.61 9.41
CA THR A 120 -10.84 10.13 9.35
C THR A 120 -11.04 11.47 10.08
N GLY A 121 -10.01 12.01 10.67
CA GLY A 121 -10.00 13.30 11.37
C GLY A 121 -8.58 13.67 11.79
N PRO A 122 -8.42 14.82 12.46
CA PRO A 122 -7.12 15.24 12.99
C PRO A 122 -6.55 14.23 13.95
N THR A 123 -5.30 13.86 13.73
CA THR A 123 -4.53 12.98 14.60
C THR A 123 -3.71 13.79 15.60
N MET A 124 -3.04 13.12 16.53
CA MET A 124 -2.06 13.75 17.43
C MET A 124 -0.93 14.42 16.62
N LEU A 125 -0.50 13.80 15.51
CA LEU A 125 0.54 14.35 14.64
C LEU A 125 0.12 15.68 14.02
N ASP A 126 -1.13 15.77 13.54
CA ASP A 126 -1.69 17.03 13.01
C ASP A 126 -1.70 18.11 14.10
N ARG A 127 -2.14 17.74 15.33
CA ARG A 127 -2.21 18.70 16.46
C ARG A 127 -0.84 19.18 16.91
N LEU A 128 0.16 18.33 16.93
CA LEU A 128 1.53 18.72 17.26
C LEU A 128 2.03 19.74 16.21
N LYS A 129 1.91 19.41 14.93
CA LYS A 129 2.32 20.29 13.82
C LYS A 129 1.58 21.63 13.83
N GLU A 130 0.26 21.65 14.02
CA GLU A 130 -0.56 22.86 14.12
C GLU A 130 -0.13 23.80 15.25
N ASN A 131 0.41 23.23 16.34
CA ASN A 131 0.92 23.98 17.48
C ASN A 131 2.42 24.29 17.41
N GLY A 132 3.04 24.12 16.25
CA GLY A 132 4.44 24.48 16.02
C GLY A 132 5.46 23.50 16.58
N PHE A 133 5.04 22.27 16.92
CA PHE A 133 5.94 21.21 17.30
C PHE A 133 6.45 20.44 16.09
N ASP A 134 7.65 19.91 16.22
CA ASP A 134 8.25 19.03 15.22
C ASP A 134 7.63 17.63 15.29
N VAL A 135 7.42 17.03 14.13
CA VAL A 135 6.98 15.63 14.02
C VAL A 135 7.88 14.93 13.01
N LEU A 136 8.87 14.22 13.54
CA LEU A 136 9.85 13.47 12.76
C LEU A 136 9.35 12.04 12.59
N SER A 137 9.11 11.60 11.37
CA SER A 137 8.64 10.24 11.10
C SER A 137 9.73 9.37 10.50
N ILE A 138 9.87 8.14 11.00
CA ILE A 138 10.86 7.18 10.55
C ILE A 138 10.17 5.96 9.93
N GLY A 139 10.57 5.60 8.72
CA GLY A 139 10.07 4.43 8.01
C GLY A 139 8.61 4.54 7.59
N LYS A 140 7.78 3.54 7.91
CA LYS A 140 6.40 3.42 7.42
C LYS A 140 5.40 4.44 7.98
N ILE A 141 5.76 5.19 9.01
CA ILE A 141 4.85 6.15 9.65
C ILE A 141 4.33 7.16 8.64
N TYR A 142 5.20 7.65 7.75
CA TYR A 142 4.83 8.56 6.68
C TYR A 142 3.70 8.00 5.79
N ASP A 143 3.81 6.75 5.36
CA ASP A 143 2.80 6.09 4.52
C ASP A 143 1.54 5.72 5.31
N ILE A 144 1.67 5.26 6.57
CA ILE A 144 0.53 4.86 7.41
C ILE A 144 -0.42 6.02 7.67
N PHE A 145 0.11 7.23 7.85
CA PHE A 145 -0.68 8.44 8.06
C PHE A 145 -1.01 9.20 6.77
N ALA A 146 -0.83 8.57 5.61
CA ALA A 146 -1.10 9.17 4.30
C ALA A 146 -0.41 10.54 4.13
N HIS A 147 0.84 10.62 4.59
CA HIS A 147 1.70 11.82 4.52
C HIS A 147 1.21 13.02 5.35
N ARG A 148 0.28 12.80 6.29
CA ARG A 148 -0.31 13.85 7.12
C ARG A 148 0.38 14.01 8.47
N GLY A 149 0.50 15.26 8.92
CA GLY A 149 0.91 15.61 10.28
C GLY A 149 2.41 15.57 10.55
N MET A 150 3.27 15.25 9.57
CA MET A 150 4.72 15.26 9.75
C MET A 150 5.34 16.60 9.34
N THR A 151 6.44 16.97 9.99
CA THR A 151 7.33 18.08 9.59
C THR A 151 8.53 17.56 8.79
N GLU A 152 9.06 16.39 9.16
CA GLU A 152 10.14 15.70 8.46
C GLU A 152 9.86 14.20 8.38
N PHE A 153 10.45 13.52 7.40
CA PHE A 153 10.37 12.07 7.27
C PHE A 153 11.66 11.47 6.71
N GLU A 154 11.92 10.21 7.11
CA GLU A 154 13.06 9.41 6.65
C GLU A 154 12.56 8.01 6.28
N PHE A 155 12.78 7.58 5.04
CA PHE A 155 12.53 6.20 4.65
C PHE A 155 13.58 5.25 5.21
N THR A 156 13.20 3.98 5.41
CA THR A 156 14.11 2.96 5.92
C THR A 156 14.15 1.75 5.00
N THR A 157 15.33 1.14 4.90
CA THR A 157 15.56 -0.07 4.10
C THR A 157 15.42 -1.35 4.91
N CYS A 158 15.74 -1.29 6.20
CA CYS A 158 15.65 -2.42 7.15
C CYS A 158 15.55 -1.90 8.59
N ASN A 159 15.35 -2.79 9.56
CA ASN A 159 15.23 -2.43 10.97
C ASN A 159 16.50 -1.77 11.52
N ALA A 160 17.68 -2.23 11.12
CA ALA A 160 18.95 -1.63 11.56
C ALA A 160 19.10 -0.18 11.08
N ASP A 161 18.74 0.10 9.82
CA ASP A 161 18.68 1.45 9.25
C ASP A 161 17.68 2.33 10.01
N GLY A 162 16.50 1.78 10.34
CA GLY A 162 15.48 2.49 11.13
C GLY A 162 15.97 2.88 12.53
N ILE A 163 16.66 1.98 13.22
CA ILE A 163 17.28 2.27 14.53
C ILE A 163 18.33 3.39 14.40
N GLN A 164 19.21 3.29 13.42
CA GLN A 164 20.25 4.29 13.18
C GLN A 164 19.64 5.68 12.91
N LYS A 165 18.67 5.77 12.02
CA LYS A 165 17.96 7.02 11.70
C LYS A 165 17.19 7.59 12.89
N THR A 166 16.62 6.73 13.74
CA THR A 166 15.97 7.16 14.99
C THR A 166 17.00 7.79 15.94
N ILE A 167 18.18 7.17 16.12
CA ILE A 167 19.26 7.73 16.95
C ILE A 167 19.72 9.08 16.38
N GLU A 168 19.91 9.18 15.08
CA GLU A 168 20.28 10.43 14.40
C GLU A 168 19.22 11.52 14.57
N ALA A 169 17.95 11.17 14.40
CA ALA A 169 16.83 12.09 14.62
C ALA A 169 16.77 12.60 16.05
N THR A 170 16.95 11.74 17.05
CA THR A 170 16.97 12.14 18.48
C THR A 170 18.21 12.96 18.88
N SER A 171 19.25 12.98 18.03
CA SER A 171 20.45 13.83 18.23
C SER A 171 20.27 15.23 17.65
N LYS A 172 19.22 15.47 16.86
CA LYS A 172 18.88 16.81 16.36
C LYS A 172 18.29 17.66 17.49
N ASP A 173 18.47 18.97 17.41
CA ASP A 173 17.73 19.91 18.28
C ASP A 173 16.30 20.07 17.72
N PHE A 174 15.33 19.36 18.32
CA PHE A 174 13.92 19.46 17.93
C PHE A 174 13.01 19.46 19.18
N ASN A 175 11.86 20.10 19.07
CA ASN A 175 10.86 20.16 20.12
C ASN A 175 9.55 19.51 19.65
N GLY A 176 9.37 18.21 19.94
CA GLY A 176 8.21 17.50 19.42
C GLY A 176 8.27 16.00 19.59
N LEU A 177 7.85 15.28 18.56
CA LEU A 177 7.72 13.82 18.53
C LEU A 177 8.61 13.22 17.42
N CYS A 178 9.44 12.26 17.77
CA CYS A 178 10.03 11.31 16.83
C CYS A 178 9.23 9.99 16.88
N PHE A 179 8.69 9.54 15.73
CA PHE A 179 7.78 8.40 15.64
C PHE A 179 8.17 7.44 14.53
#